data_01b628d6aa96fb8552970f2dbbd8e2b6
#
_entry.id   01b628d6aa96fb8552970f2dbbd8e2b6
#
_cell.length_a   1.000
_cell.length_b   1.000
_cell.length_c   1.000
_cell.angle_alpha   90.00
_cell.angle_beta   90.00
_cell.angle_gamma   90.00
#
_symmetry.space_group_name_H-M   'P 1'
#
loop_
_entity.id
_entity.type
_entity.pdbx_description
1 polymer ?
#
loop_
_entity_poly.entity_id
_entity_poly.type
_entity_poly.pdbx_seq_one_letter_code
_entity_poly.pdbx_strand_id
1 'polypeptide(L)'
;MQLFNSHGRLHSLLLYGAYGWLLLSAVLHFGIDVVSQYVRGKRPPGPATTLYFGLNSTYAVSQVLFAALALLAIHQGGTLMNRWRGITLGFVAACAWFVLSCLFFEYSQPRMATLLFAALLVGAALTA
;
A
#
# COMPACT_ATOMS: atom_id res chain seq x y z
N MET A 1 22.31 -3.87 27.09
CA MET A 1 20.84 -3.77 27.23
C MET A 1 20.19 -2.72 26.32
N GLN A 2 20.85 -1.65 25.92
CA GLN A 2 20.28 -0.62 25.02
C GLN A 2 20.20 -1.03 23.54
N LEU A 3 21.06 -1.92 23.07
CA LEU A 3 21.06 -2.37 21.67
C LEU A 3 19.84 -3.23 21.28
N PHE A 4 19.35 -4.04 22.22
CA PHE A 4 18.14 -4.85 21.97
C PHE A 4 16.85 -4.02 21.84
N ASN A 5 16.82 -2.85 22.48
CA ASN A 5 15.66 -1.95 22.40
C ASN A 5 15.63 -1.13 21.09
N SER A 6 16.80 -0.93 20.45
CA SER A 6 16.89 -0.20 19.18
C SER A 6 16.38 -1.00 17.98
N HIS A 7 16.65 -2.30 17.92
CA HIS A 7 16.15 -3.17 16.85
C HIS A 7 14.63 -3.27 16.86
N GLY A 8 14.01 -3.46 18.02
CA GLY A 8 12.55 -3.50 18.15
C GLY A 8 11.87 -2.19 17.75
N ARG A 9 12.49 -1.05 18.08
CA ARG A 9 11.99 0.27 17.67
C ARG A 9 12.11 0.47 16.16
N LEU A 10 13.26 0.11 15.57
CA LEU A 10 13.46 0.22 14.13
C LEU A 10 12.48 -0.65 13.35
N HIS A 11 12.27 -1.90 13.78
CA HIS A 11 11.30 -2.80 13.20
C HIS A 11 9.88 -2.21 13.21
N SER A 12 9.44 -1.71 14.36
CA SER A 12 8.12 -1.06 14.48
C SER A 12 8.01 0.18 13.59
N LEU A 13 9.04 1.02 13.56
CA LEU A 13 9.04 2.21 12.70
C LEU A 13 8.96 1.85 11.21
N LEU A 14 9.65 0.80 10.77
CA LEU A 14 9.60 0.34 9.39
C LEU A 14 8.23 -0.22 9.04
N LEU A 15 7.57 -0.96 9.94
CA LEU A 15 6.21 -1.45 9.72
C LEU A 15 5.19 -0.30 9.64
N TYR A 16 5.22 0.64 10.59
CA TYR A 16 4.36 1.82 10.55
C TYR A 16 4.63 2.67 9.32
N GLY A 17 5.91 2.82 8.94
CA GLY A 17 6.33 3.52 7.73
C GLY A 17 5.80 2.85 6.46
N ALA A 18 5.91 1.52 6.36
CA ALA A 18 5.44 0.76 5.22
C ALA A 18 3.92 0.90 5.01
N TYR A 19 3.15 0.59 6.05
CA TYR A 19 1.69 0.64 5.94
C TYR A 19 1.14 2.08 5.95
N GLY A 20 1.80 3.00 6.62
CA GLY A 20 1.48 4.44 6.53
C GLY A 20 1.72 4.98 5.12
N TRP A 21 2.82 4.60 4.48
CA TRP A 21 3.10 4.93 3.08
C TRP A 21 2.05 4.34 2.13
N LEU A 22 1.71 3.06 2.33
CA LEU A 22 0.69 2.40 1.50
C LEU A 22 -0.65 3.12 1.61
N LEU A 23 -1.07 3.48 2.82
CA LEU A 23 -2.30 4.22 3.07
C LEU A 23 -2.27 5.59 2.38
N LEU A 24 -1.21 6.35 2.61
CA LEU A 24 -1.05 7.70 2.04
C LEU A 24 -1.03 7.67 0.52
N SER A 25 -0.23 6.81 -0.08
CA SER A 25 -0.12 6.69 -1.53
C SER A 25 -1.43 6.26 -2.17
N ALA A 26 -2.18 5.36 -1.54
CA ALA A 26 -3.49 4.92 -2.02
C ALA A 26 -4.55 6.04 -1.95
N VAL A 27 -4.58 6.82 -0.87
CA VAL A 27 -5.48 7.97 -0.73
C VAL A 27 -5.16 9.04 -1.79
N LEU A 28 -3.88 9.34 -2.00
CA LEU A 28 -3.45 10.29 -3.03
C LEU A 28 -3.78 9.78 -4.44
N HIS A 29 -3.57 8.50 -4.71
CA HIS A 29 -3.94 7.89 -5.98
C HIS A 29 -5.44 8.02 -6.24
N PHE A 30 -6.28 7.68 -5.27
CA PHE A 30 -7.72 7.84 -5.40
C PHE A 30 -8.13 9.30 -5.63
N GLY A 31 -7.56 10.22 -4.86
CA GLY A 31 -7.86 11.66 -4.99
C GLY A 31 -7.48 12.23 -6.36
N ILE A 32 -6.31 11.85 -6.89
CA ILE A 32 -5.79 12.36 -8.16
C ILE A 32 -6.43 11.66 -9.35
N ASP A 33 -6.45 10.33 -9.35
CA ASP A 33 -6.84 9.55 -10.53
C ASP A 33 -8.34 9.24 -10.61
N VAL A 34 -9.06 9.30 -9.52
CA VAL A 34 -10.50 9.10 -9.50
C VAL A 34 -11.23 10.41 -9.29
N VAL A 35 -11.10 11.01 -8.11
CA VAL A 35 -11.90 12.20 -7.73
C VAL A 35 -11.61 13.38 -8.64
N SER A 36 -10.33 13.73 -8.83
CA SER A 36 -9.95 14.86 -9.67
C SER A 36 -10.35 14.68 -11.13
N GLN A 37 -10.18 13.47 -11.68
CA GLN A 37 -10.56 13.15 -13.06
C GLN A 37 -12.08 13.20 -13.25
N TYR A 38 -12.83 12.68 -12.27
CA TYR A 38 -14.30 12.70 -12.31
C TYR A 38 -14.86 14.12 -12.25
N VAL A 39 -14.39 14.92 -11.28
CA VAL A 39 -14.87 16.31 -11.10
C VAL A 39 -14.53 17.21 -12.30
N ARG A 40 -13.37 16.99 -12.91
CA ARG A 40 -12.94 17.77 -14.08
C ARG A 40 -13.57 17.30 -15.40
N GLY A 41 -14.33 16.22 -15.40
CA GLY A 41 -14.96 15.69 -16.60
C GLY A 41 -13.98 15.35 -17.74
N LYS A 42 -12.74 14.97 -17.40
CA LYS A 42 -11.67 14.76 -18.39
C LYS A 42 -11.88 13.55 -19.30
N ARG A 43 -12.79 12.64 -18.93
CA ARG A 43 -13.05 11.43 -19.69
C ARG A 43 -14.47 11.46 -20.24
N PRO A 44 -14.66 11.16 -21.53
CA PRO A 44 -16.00 11.09 -22.13
C PRO A 44 -16.79 9.92 -21.51
N PRO A 45 -18.12 10.02 -21.36
CA PRO A 45 -18.95 8.93 -20.89
C PRO A 45 -18.83 7.69 -21.78
N GLY A 46 -18.74 6.51 -21.16
CA GLY A 46 -18.68 5.26 -21.91
C GLY A 46 -18.13 4.10 -21.08
N PRO A 47 -18.17 2.86 -21.61
CA PRO A 47 -17.69 1.67 -20.91
C PRO A 47 -16.23 1.74 -20.49
N ALA A 48 -15.36 2.31 -21.33
CA ALA A 48 -13.94 2.46 -21.02
C ALA A 48 -13.71 3.39 -19.81
N THR A 49 -14.47 4.47 -19.70
CA THR A 49 -14.41 5.39 -18.57
C THR A 49 -14.94 4.75 -17.29
N THR A 50 -16.02 3.98 -17.39
CA THR A 50 -16.56 3.23 -16.25
C THR A 50 -15.53 2.21 -15.74
N LEU A 51 -14.89 1.47 -16.63
CA LEU A 51 -13.82 0.53 -16.28
C LEU A 51 -12.61 1.23 -15.65
N TYR A 52 -12.21 2.38 -16.21
CA TYR A 52 -11.11 3.18 -15.64
C TYR A 52 -11.38 3.57 -14.19
N PHE A 53 -12.54 4.17 -13.91
CA PHE A 53 -12.88 4.58 -12.55
C PHE A 53 -13.07 3.37 -11.62
N GLY A 54 -13.69 2.30 -12.09
CA GLY A 54 -13.85 1.05 -11.34
C GLY A 54 -12.51 0.43 -10.94
N LEU A 55 -11.60 0.28 -11.90
CA LEU A 55 -10.27 -0.30 -11.66
C LEU A 55 -9.44 0.56 -10.69
N ASN A 56 -9.35 1.87 -10.92
CA ASN A 56 -8.58 2.77 -10.06
C ASN A 56 -9.17 2.85 -8.64
N SER A 57 -10.50 2.88 -8.52
CA SER A 57 -11.18 2.88 -7.22
C SER A 57 -10.93 1.57 -6.45
N THR A 58 -11.10 0.44 -7.10
CA THR A 58 -10.89 -0.87 -6.47
C THR A 58 -9.42 -1.04 -6.05
N TYR A 59 -8.49 -0.65 -6.91
CA TYR A 59 -7.05 -0.67 -6.60
C TYR A 59 -6.73 0.16 -5.35
N ALA A 60 -7.19 1.40 -5.30
CA ALA A 60 -6.94 2.30 -4.17
C ALA A 60 -7.64 1.83 -2.88
N VAL A 61 -8.92 1.46 -2.96
CA VAL A 61 -9.70 1.00 -1.79
C VAL A 61 -9.11 -0.26 -1.19
N SER A 62 -8.67 -1.22 -2.00
CA SER A 62 -8.03 -2.44 -1.51
C SER A 62 -6.76 -2.14 -0.71
N GLN A 63 -5.94 -1.20 -1.16
CA GLN A 63 -4.73 -0.77 -0.45
C GLN A 63 -5.07 -0.02 0.84
N VAL A 64 -6.05 0.88 0.81
CA VAL A 64 -6.49 1.62 2.00
C VAL A 64 -6.98 0.66 3.08
N LEU A 65 -7.86 -0.27 2.74
CA LEU A 65 -8.39 -1.24 3.70
C LEU A 65 -7.31 -2.15 4.26
N PHE A 66 -6.43 -2.66 3.40
CA PHE A 66 -5.33 -3.51 3.83
C PHE A 66 -4.37 -2.76 4.77
N ALA A 67 -3.97 -1.55 4.41
CA ALA A 67 -3.08 -0.72 5.23
C ALA A 67 -3.74 -0.34 6.57
N ALA A 68 -5.00 0.04 6.56
CA ALA A 68 -5.73 0.40 7.78
C ALA A 68 -5.86 -0.80 8.74
N LEU A 69 -6.20 -1.97 8.24
CA LEU A 69 -6.25 -3.21 9.04
C LEU A 69 -4.89 -3.57 9.61
N ALA A 70 -3.83 -3.45 8.80
CA ALA A 70 -2.46 -3.72 9.24
C ALA A 70 -2.02 -2.75 10.34
N LEU A 71 -2.24 -1.45 10.15
CA LEU A 71 -1.91 -0.43 11.15
C LEU A 71 -2.69 -0.63 12.46
N LEU A 72 -3.97 -0.97 12.36
CA LEU A 72 -4.80 -1.27 13.52
C LEU A 72 -4.29 -2.50 14.27
N ALA A 73 -3.95 -3.57 13.55
CA ALA A 73 -3.39 -4.79 14.14
C ALA A 73 -2.05 -4.54 14.84
N ILE A 74 -1.17 -3.74 14.24
CA ILE A 74 0.11 -3.35 14.83
C ILE A 74 -0.11 -2.50 16.08
N HIS A 75 -1.02 -1.53 16.01
CA HIS A 75 -1.33 -0.62 17.13
C HIS A 75 -1.91 -1.37 18.34
N GLN A 76 -2.73 -2.39 18.10
CA GLN A 76 -3.29 -3.22 19.17
C GLN A 76 -2.30 -4.24 19.76
N GLY A 77 -1.04 -4.19 19.35
CA GLY A 77 -0.01 -5.14 19.80
C GLY A 77 -0.17 -6.55 19.22
N GLY A 78 -0.95 -6.68 18.16
CA GLY A 78 -1.14 -7.93 17.43
C GLY A 78 0.18 -8.46 16.87
N THR A 79 0.53 -9.70 17.23
CA THR A 79 1.78 -10.33 16.78
C THR A 79 1.74 -10.77 15.31
N LEU A 80 0.55 -10.85 14.72
CA LEU A 80 0.36 -11.35 13.35
C LEU A 80 1.13 -10.53 12.32
N MET A 81 1.00 -9.19 12.35
CA MET A 81 1.64 -8.31 11.38
C MET A 81 3.12 -8.04 11.68
N ASN A 82 3.56 -8.30 12.92
CA ASN A 82 4.96 -8.16 13.35
C ASN A 82 5.81 -9.39 13.03
N ARG A 83 5.17 -10.54 12.77
CA ARG A 83 5.85 -11.81 12.51
C ARG A 83 5.93 -12.10 11.01
N TRP A 84 6.75 -13.09 10.66
CA TRP A 84 6.97 -13.57 9.30
C TRP A 84 5.69 -13.75 8.47
N ARG A 85 4.63 -14.28 9.09
CA ARG A 85 3.34 -14.50 8.39
C ARG A 85 2.71 -13.20 7.88
N GLY A 86 2.72 -12.17 8.71
CA GLY A 86 2.19 -10.85 8.32
C GLY A 86 3.06 -10.17 7.26
N ILE A 87 4.39 -10.24 7.42
CA ILE A 87 5.33 -9.70 6.44
C ILE A 87 5.19 -10.42 5.09
N THR A 88 5.07 -11.75 5.10
CA THR A 88 4.84 -12.55 3.89
C THR A 88 3.53 -12.14 3.20
N LEU A 89 2.45 -11.97 3.96
CA LEU A 89 1.19 -11.51 3.41
C LEU A 89 1.32 -10.11 2.79
N GLY A 90 2.06 -9.22 3.43
CA GLY A 90 2.39 -7.90 2.88
C GLY A 90 3.14 -7.98 1.56
N PHE A 91 4.11 -8.89 1.43
CA PHE A 91 4.83 -9.13 0.17
C PHE A 91 3.93 -9.70 -0.92
N VAL A 92 3.08 -10.67 -0.60
CA VAL A 92 2.11 -11.22 -1.55
C VAL A 92 1.19 -10.12 -2.08
N ALA A 93 0.69 -9.26 -1.19
CA ALA A 93 -0.13 -8.12 -1.56
C ALA A 93 0.65 -7.10 -2.43
N ALA A 94 1.88 -6.78 -2.06
CA ALA A 94 2.75 -5.90 -2.85
C ALA A 94 3.00 -6.44 -4.25
N CYS A 95 3.29 -7.73 -4.39
CA CYS A 95 3.47 -8.38 -5.69
C CYS A 95 2.18 -8.31 -6.53
N ALA A 96 1.02 -8.58 -5.93
CA ALA A 96 -0.27 -8.51 -6.62
C ALA A 96 -0.54 -7.09 -7.14
N TRP A 97 -0.39 -6.07 -6.31
CA TRP A 97 -0.58 -4.68 -6.74
C TRP A 97 0.46 -4.22 -7.76
N PHE A 98 1.71 -4.67 -7.63
CA PHE A 98 2.76 -4.37 -8.61
C PHE A 98 2.41 -4.95 -9.98
N VAL A 99 2.02 -6.23 -10.04
CA VAL A 99 1.58 -6.88 -11.29
C VAL A 99 0.38 -6.16 -11.89
N LEU A 100 -0.64 -5.86 -11.08
CA LEU A 100 -1.80 -5.09 -11.55
C LEU A 100 -1.41 -3.73 -12.09
N SER A 101 -0.48 -3.04 -11.44
CA SER A 101 0.00 -1.74 -11.91
C SER A 101 0.78 -1.84 -13.21
N CYS A 102 1.52 -2.91 -13.43
CA CYS A 102 2.24 -3.15 -14.68
C CYS A 102 1.31 -3.49 -15.85
N LEU A 103 0.23 -4.22 -15.57
CA LEU A 103 -0.69 -4.70 -16.61
C LEU A 103 -1.74 -3.66 -17.02
N PHE A 104 -2.20 -2.84 -16.08
CA PHE A 104 -3.39 -2.02 -16.28
C PHE A 104 -3.18 -0.52 -16.19
N PHE A 105 -2.04 -0.05 -15.65
CA PHE A 105 -1.74 1.37 -15.55
C PHE A 105 -0.62 1.78 -16.52
N GLU A 106 -0.89 2.82 -17.30
CA GLU A 106 0.07 3.34 -18.28
C GLU A 106 1.20 4.17 -17.63
N TYR A 107 0.97 4.68 -16.41
CA TYR A 107 1.89 5.55 -15.71
C TYR A 107 2.64 4.84 -14.58
N SER A 108 3.81 5.35 -14.23
CA SER A 108 4.75 4.67 -13.33
C SER A 108 4.47 4.86 -11.83
N GLN A 109 3.64 5.82 -11.44
CA GLN A 109 3.43 6.17 -10.03
C GLN A 109 2.94 5.00 -9.16
N PRO A 110 1.92 4.19 -9.56
CA PRO A 110 1.50 3.05 -8.75
C PRO A 110 2.59 1.98 -8.60
N ARG A 111 3.41 1.79 -9.65
CA ARG A 111 4.56 0.86 -9.61
C ARG A 111 5.60 1.31 -8.59
N MET A 112 5.96 2.59 -8.61
CA MET A 112 6.93 3.16 -7.67
C MET A 112 6.42 3.13 -6.24
N ALA A 113 5.13 3.42 -6.02
CA ALA A 113 4.51 3.35 -4.70
C ALA A 113 4.55 1.94 -4.10
N THR A 114 4.22 0.92 -4.89
CA THR A 114 4.28 -0.48 -4.45
C THR A 114 5.71 -0.98 -4.25
N LEU A 115 6.67 -0.54 -5.06
CA LEU A 115 8.08 -0.86 -4.88
C LEU A 115 8.64 -0.27 -3.58
N LEU A 116 8.29 0.95 -3.25
CA LEU A 116 8.71 1.56 -1.98
C LEU A 116 8.07 0.85 -0.78
N PHE A 117 6.80 0.49 -0.87
CA PHE A 117 6.15 -0.33 0.14
C PHE A 117 6.87 -1.67 0.35
N ALA A 118 7.20 -2.38 -0.73
CA ALA A 118 7.94 -3.63 -0.68
C ALA A 118 9.35 -3.44 -0.07
N ALA A 119 10.05 -2.37 -0.43
CA ALA A 119 11.37 -2.05 0.14
C ALA A 119 11.33 -1.82 1.65
N LEU A 120 10.31 -1.11 2.13
CA LEU A 120 10.10 -0.90 3.57
C LEU A 120 9.77 -2.21 4.31
N LEU A 121 9.01 -3.12 3.66
CA LEU A 121 8.76 -4.46 4.20
C LEU A 121 10.04 -5.31 4.26
N VAL A 122 10.93 -5.21 3.26
CA VAL A 122 12.25 -5.86 3.30
C VAL A 122 13.04 -5.35 4.52
N GLY A 123 13.09 -4.04 4.71
CA GLY A 123 13.72 -3.45 5.89
C GLY A 123 13.13 -3.98 7.20
N ALA A 124 11.81 -4.08 7.28
CA ALA A 124 11.13 -4.65 8.45
C ALA A 124 11.47 -6.15 8.64
N ALA A 125 11.53 -6.93 7.57
CA ALA A 125 11.92 -8.34 7.63
C ALA A 125 13.35 -8.55 8.13
N LEU A 126 14.28 -7.67 7.73
CA LEU A 126 15.69 -7.74 8.17
C LEU A 126 15.91 -7.32 9.62
N THR A 127 14.94 -6.63 10.23
CA THR A 127 14.99 -6.14 11.61
C THR A 127 14.06 -6.92 12.55
N ALA A 128 13.39 -7.94 12.03
CA ALA A 128 12.45 -8.76 12.79
C ALA A 128 13.14 -9.72 13.78
#